data_ee85a84790fb792022085ab83901ec8a
#
_entry.id   ee85a84790fb792022085ab83901ec8a
#
_cell.length_a   1.000
_cell.length_b   1.000
_cell.length_c   1.000
_cell.angle_alpha   90.00
_cell.angle_beta   90.00
_cell.angle_gamma   90.00
#
_symmetry.space_group_name_H-M   'P 1'
#
loop_
_entity.id
_entity.type
_entity.pdbx_description
1 polymer ?
#
loop_
_entity_poly.entity_id
_entity_poly.type
_entity_poly.pdbx_seq_one_letter_code
_entity_poly.pdbx_strand_id
1 'polypeptide(L)'
;MNVLEGLKDSFPEDLRWTETNQSELAAFTSYALAFPTSFLALVDTYDTLKSGMPNFLAVGLALHSCGYKPVGIRIDSGDLSYLSLRAREMLQCTQDMLGNLAQGFAKLAITASNDINEEVLHSLNQYGHAITAFGIGTHLVTCLRQPALGCVYKLVEVDGAPRIKLSEDIEKITIPGRKEAYRLYLKNGEPVVDV
;
A
#
# COMPACT_ATOMS: atom_id res chain seq x y z
N MET A 1 -0.65 20.25 -1.68
CA MET A 1 0.08 19.81 -2.88
C MET A 1 1.15 20.79 -3.33
N ASN A 2 0.87 22.09 -3.41
CA ASN A 2 1.87 23.08 -3.92
C ASN A 2 3.26 23.07 -3.23
N VAL A 3 3.33 22.75 -1.93
CA VAL A 3 4.62 22.68 -1.22
C VAL A 3 5.48 21.51 -1.73
N LEU A 4 4.90 20.32 -1.90
CA LEU A 4 5.63 19.15 -2.40
C LEU A 4 5.98 19.27 -3.89
N GLU A 5 5.11 19.86 -4.70
CA GLU A 5 5.42 20.14 -6.11
C GLU A 5 6.66 21.03 -6.26
N GLY A 6 6.82 22.05 -5.38
CA GLY A 6 8.00 22.89 -5.38
C GLY A 6 9.27 22.20 -4.85
N LEU A 7 9.13 21.07 -4.18
CA LEU A 7 10.25 20.33 -3.58
C LEU A 7 10.63 19.05 -4.33
N LYS A 8 9.81 18.60 -5.27
CA LYS A 8 10.02 17.32 -5.97
C LYS A 8 11.41 17.18 -6.61
N ASP A 9 11.94 18.29 -7.14
CA ASP A 9 13.26 18.32 -7.77
C ASP A 9 14.42 18.30 -6.76
N SER A 10 14.13 18.51 -5.48
CA SER A 10 15.11 18.43 -4.38
C SER A 10 15.28 17.00 -3.84
N PHE A 11 14.39 16.07 -4.21
CA PHE A 11 14.58 14.65 -3.92
C PHE A 11 15.68 14.05 -4.81
N PRO A 12 16.32 12.94 -4.38
CA PRO A 12 17.19 12.14 -5.23
C PRO A 12 16.49 11.80 -6.55
N GLU A 13 17.23 11.79 -7.66
CA GLU A 13 16.68 11.68 -9.01
C GLU A 13 15.75 10.48 -9.18
N ASP A 14 16.13 9.34 -8.63
CA ASP A 14 15.37 8.09 -8.67
C ASP A 14 14.11 8.09 -7.76
N LEU A 15 14.00 9.04 -6.83
CA LEU A 15 12.83 9.25 -5.97
C LEU A 15 11.90 10.37 -6.48
N ARG A 16 12.27 11.09 -7.52
CA ARG A 16 11.42 12.12 -8.11
C ARG A 16 10.23 11.49 -8.83
N TRP A 17 9.11 12.19 -8.79
CA TRP A 17 7.88 11.83 -9.50
C TRP A 17 7.47 12.93 -10.46
N THR A 18 6.79 12.58 -11.52
CA THR A 18 6.23 13.53 -12.49
C THR A 18 4.75 13.76 -12.23
N GLU A 19 4.02 12.68 -11.99
CA GLU A 19 2.57 12.68 -11.80
C GLU A 19 2.19 11.62 -10.76
N THR A 20 1.15 11.89 -9.95
CA THR A 20 0.61 10.98 -8.96
C THR A 20 -0.82 10.59 -9.30
N ASN A 21 -1.29 9.46 -8.79
CA ASN A 21 -2.68 9.04 -8.96
C ASN A 21 -3.61 9.91 -8.11
N GLN A 22 -4.52 10.65 -8.77
CA GLN A 22 -5.43 11.59 -8.11
C GLN A 22 -6.53 10.89 -7.30
N SER A 23 -6.95 9.69 -7.72
CA SER A 23 -7.92 8.89 -6.97
C SER A 23 -7.32 8.37 -5.66
N GLU A 24 -6.04 8.01 -5.66
CA GLU A 24 -5.31 7.64 -4.46
C GLU A 24 -5.18 8.83 -3.50
N LEU A 25 -4.82 10.00 -4.00
CA LEU A 25 -4.78 11.23 -3.21
C LEU A 25 -6.14 11.53 -2.57
N ALA A 26 -7.22 11.41 -3.32
CA ALA A 26 -8.60 11.61 -2.81
C ALA A 26 -8.95 10.58 -1.73
N ALA A 27 -8.56 9.31 -1.92
CA ALA A 27 -8.77 8.26 -0.93
C ALA A 27 -7.99 8.52 0.37
N PHE A 28 -6.71 8.90 0.28
CA PHE A 28 -5.91 9.25 1.45
C PHE A 28 -6.46 10.46 2.18
N THR A 29 -6.91 11.48 1.44
CA THR A 29 -7.55 12.67 2.02
C THR A 29 -8.83 12.29 2.78
N SER A 30 -9.70 11.48 2.19
CA SER A 30 -10.93 11.00 2.83
C SER A 30 -10.63 10.18 4.09
N TYR A 31 -9.62 9.33 4.03
CA TYR A 31 -9.17 8.54 5.18
C TYR A 31 -8.63 9.42 6.31
N ALA A 32 -7.79 10.39 5.98
CA ALA A 32 -7.23 11.32 6.96
C ALA A 32 -8.30 12.20 7.64
N LEU A 33 -9.32 12.62 6.89
CA LEU A 33 -10.46 13.35 7.44
C LEU A 33 -11.29 12.49 8.41
N ALA A 34 -11.51 11.22 8.08
CA ALA A 34 -12.27 10.30 8.93
C ALA A 34 -11.48 9.85 10.18
N PHE A 35 -10.17 9.69 10.06
CA PHE A 35 -9.31 9.15 11.12
C PHE A 35 -8.02 9.97 11.29
N PRO A 36 -8.08 11.26 11.69
CA PRO A 36 -6.92 12.16 11.68
C PRO A 36 -5.81 11.74 12.66
N THR A 37 -6.12 11.00 13.70
CA THR A 37 -5.16 10.50 14.70
C THR A 37 -4.61 9.10 14.38
N SER A 38 -5.15 8.43 13.35
CA SER A 38 -4.82 7.04 13.01
C SER A 38 -4.47 6.87 11.53
N PHE A 39 -4.08 7.96 10.85
CA PHE A 39 -3.75 7.92 9.44
C PHE A 39 -2.47 7.12 9.19
N LEU A 40 -2.65 5.89 8.72
CA LEU A 40 -1.61 4.96 8.26
C LEU A 40 -2.03 4.45 6.88
N ALA A 41 -1.39 4.93 5.83
CA ALA A 41 -1.81 4.68 4.45
C ALA A 41 -1.09 3.47 3.82
N LEU A 42 -1.84 2.65 3.08
CA LEU A 42 -1.30 1.63 2.18
C LEU A 42 -0.84 2.35 0.90
N VAL A 43 0.46 2.30 0.61
CA VAL A 43 1.08 3.15 -0.42
C VAL A 43 1.45 2.43 -1.72
N ASP A 44 1.18 1.14 -1.81
CA ASP A 44 1.57 0.26 -2.92
C ASP A 44 0.39 -0.17 -3.80
N THR A 45 -0.70 0.60 -3.81
CA THR A 45 -1.85 0.29 -4.69
C THR A 45 -1.51 0.51 -6.16
N TYR A 46 -0.72 1.52 -6.47
CA TYR A 46 -0.24 1.87 -7.82
C TYR A 46 1.28 1.76 -7.86
N ASP A 47 1.99 2.87 -7.75
CA ASP A 47 3.45 2.91 -7.63
C ASP A 47 3.81 3.48 -6.26
N THR A 48 4.50 2.69 -5.45
CA THR A 48 4.85 3.05 -4.08
C THR A 48 5.63 4.35 -4.01
N LEU A 49 6.67 4.51 -4.84
CA LEU A 49 7.59 5.65 -4.76
C LEU A 49 7.14 6.85 -5.59
N LYS A 50 6.43 6.60 -6.71
CA LYS A 50 6.03 7.67 -7.65
C LYS A 50 4.62 8.20 -7.39
N SER A 51 3.77 7.47 -6.68
CA SER A 51 2.39 7.87 -6.37
C SER A 51 2.08 7.80 -4.88
N GLY A 52 2.16 6.62 -4.27
CA GLY A 52 1.75 6.38 -2.88
C GLY A 52 2.49 7.26 -1.88
N MET A 53 3.82 7.28 -1.92
CA MET A 53 4.64 8.10 -1.04
C MET A 53 4.41 9.61 -1.23
N PRO A 54 4.43 10.18 -2.44
CA PRO A 54 4.11 11.59 -2.65
C PRO A 54 2.72 11.98 -2.16
N ASN A 55 1.69 11.16 -2.44
CA ASN A 55 0.32 11.39 -1.97
C ASN A 55 0.23 11.32 -0.44
N PHE A 56 0.90 10.33 0.18
CA PHE A 56 0.99 10.23 1.64
C PHE A 56 1.66 11.46 2.25
N LEU A 57 2.78 11.91 1.70
CA LEU A 57 3.50 13.10 2.18
C LEU A 57 2.62 14.35 2.09
N ALA A 58 1.89 14.54 0.98
CA ALA A 58 0.97 15.66 0.80
C ALA A 58 -0.10 15.70 1.90
N VAL A 59 -0.78 14.57 2.13
CA VAL A 59 -1.85 14.46 3.13
C VAL A 59 -1.27 14.54 4.55
N GLY A 60 -0.14 13.89 4.80
CA GLY A 60 0.54 13.91 6.10
C GLY A 60 0.99 15.30 6.51
N LEU A 61 1.53 16.11 5.58
CA LEU A 61 1.89 17.51 5.84
C LEU A 61 0.65 18.37 6.11
N ALA A 62 -0.44 18.15 5.37
CA ALA A 62 -1.71 18.83 5.63
C ALA A 62 -2.27 18.50 7.03
N LEU A 63 -2.24 17.21 7.44
CA LEU A 63 -2.59 16.80 8.79
C LEU A 63 -1.70 17.47 9.85
N HIS A 64 -0.39 17.50 9.60
CA HIS A 64 0.55 18.11 10.54
C HIS A 64 0.29 19.61 10.72
N SER A 65 -0.04 20.32 9.64
CA SER A 65 -0.42 21.74 9.70
C SER A 65 -1.72 21.99 10.49
N CYS A 66 -2.59 20.98 10.57
CA CYS A 66 -3.82 21.01 11.40
C CYS A 66 -3.58 20.54 12.85
N GLY A 67 -2.33 20.28 13.25
CA GLY A 67 -1.98 19.85 14.61
C GLY A 67 -2.11 18.34 14.86
N TYR A 68 -2.37 17.54 13.82
CA TYR A 68 -2.38 16.07 13.90
C TYR A 68 -1.04 15.49 13.45
N LYS A 69 -0.77 14.25 13.85
CA LYS A 69 0.43 13.53 13.44
C LYS A 69 0.04 12.27 12.65
N PRO A 70 0.49 12.11 11.39
CA PRO A 70 0.30 10.85 10.68
C PRO A 70 1.02 9.72 11.41
N VAL A 71 0.48 8.50 11.36
CA VAL A 71 1.07 7.32 12.00
C VAL A 71 2.20 6.75 11.14
N GLY A 72 1.98 6.62 9.84
CA GLY A 72 2.95 6.05 8.93
C GLY A 72 2.35 5.45 7.67
N ILE A 73 3.10 4.54 7.08
CA ILE A 73 2.74 3.85 5.84
C ILE A 73 2.70 2.33 6.03
N ARG A 74 2.00 1.66 5.11
CA ARG A 74 2.02 0.20 4.97
C ARG A 74 2.42 -0.17 3.55
N ILE A 75 3.31 -1.17 3.43
CA ILE A 75 3.75 -1.78 2.17
C ILE A 75 3.37 -3.26 2.21
N ASP A 76 2.60 -3.73 1.23
CA ASP A 76 2.04 -5.08 1.15
C ASP A 76 2.43 -5.83 -0.14
N SER A 77 3.37 -5.28 -0.91
CA SER A 77 3.86 -5.88 -2.15
C SER A 77 5.26 -5.39 -2.54
N GLY A 78 5.86 -6.03 -3.54
CA GLY A 78 7.17 -5.65 -4.07
C GLY A 78 8.34 -6.03 -3.16
N ASP A 79 9.50 -5.46 -3.44
CA ASP A 79 10.71 -5.65 -2.61
C ASP A 79 10.62 -4.81 -1.32
N LEU A 80 10.22 -5.45 -0.23
CA LEU A 80 10.01 -4.80 1.06
C LEU A 80 11.28 -4.17 1.63
N SER A 81 12.46 -4.78 1.42
CA SER A 81 13.74 -4.23 1.83
C SER A 81 13.99 -2.91 1.12
N TYR A 82 14.05 -2.95 -0.20
CA TYR A 82 14.27 -1.78 -1.05
C TYR A 82 13.24 -0.68 -0.81
N LEU A 83 11.95 -1.01 -0.91
CA LEU A 83 10.87 -0.03 -0.79
C LEU A 83 10.85 0.64 0.59
N SER A 84 11.11 -0.11 1.67
CA SER A 84 11.15 0.48 3.02
C SER A 84 12.33 1.44 3.20
N LEU A 85 13.50 1.13 2.65
CA LEU A 85 14.67 2.00 2.69
C LEU A 85 14.41 3.29 1.90
N ARG A 86 13.86 3.18 0.68
CA ARG A 86 13.53 4.34 -0.16
C ARG A 86 12.42 5.21 0.44
N ALA A 87 11.38 4.59 1.01
CA ALA A 87 10.34 5.31 1.74
C ALA A 87 10.91 6.06 2.96
N ARG A 88 11.82 5.44 3.71
CA ARG A 88 12.50 6.09 4.85
C ARG A 88 13.32 7.29 4.39
N GLU A 89 14.02 7.16 3.28
CA GLU A 89 14.77 8.26 2.68
C GLU A 89 13.87 9.42 2.28
N MET A 90 12.73 9.16 1.64
CA MET A 90 11.75 10.20 1.31
C MET A 90 11.21 10.92 2.55
N LEU A 91 10.90 10.17 3.63
CA LEU A 91 10.46 10.73 4.89
C LEU A 91 11.55 11.59 5.54
N GLN A 92 12.80 11.15 5.51
CA GLN A 92 13.94 11.90 6.04
C GLN A 92 14.18 13.17 5.23
N CYS A 93 14.28 13.06 3.89
CA CYS A 93 14.45 14.22 3.02
C CYS A 93 13.33 15.27 3.22
N THR A 94 12.08 14.82 3.36
CA THR A 94 10.95 15.72 3.62
C THR A 94 11.15 16.48 4.94
N GLN A 95 11.55 15.79 6.01
CA GLN A 95 11.83 16.44 7.29
C GLN A 95 13.00 17.41 7.20
N ASP A 96 14.08 17.03 6.52
CA ASP A 96 15.29 17.85 6.40
C ASP A 96 15.03 19.14 5.59
N MET A 97 14.22 19.04 4.53
CA MET A 97 13.83 20.18 3.70
C MET A 97 12.86 21.13 4.39
N LEU A 98 11.90 20.61 5.14
CA LEU A 98 10.78 21.38 5.70
C LEU A 98 10.92 21.71 7.19
N GLY A 99 11.87 21.10 7.88
CA GLY A 99 12.15 21.36 9.31
C GLY A 99 10.91 21.15 10.18
N ASN A 100 10.49 22.20 10.87
CA ASN A 100 9.34 22.15 11.79
C ASN A 100 8.02 21.77 11.11
N LEU A 101 7.85 22.06 9.81
CA LEU A 101 6.62 21.71 9.05
C LEU A 101 6.48 20.21 8.82
N ALA A 102 7.56 19.44 8.96
CA ALA A 102 7.58 17.99 8.84
C ALA A 102 8.24 17.32 10.06
N GLN A 103 8.17 17.95 11.23
CA GLN A 103 8.80 17.43 12.43
C GLN A 103 8.29 16.03 12.80
N GLY A 104 9.21 15.07 12.90
CA GLY A 104 8.93 13.69 13.25
C GLY A 104 8.60 12.77 12.07
N PHE A 105 8.61 13.28 10.82
CA PHE A 105 8.36 12.46 9.62
C PHE A 105 9.43 11.37 9.44
N ALA A 106 10.69 11.67 9.69
CA ALA A 106 11.78 10.70 9.65
C ALA A 106 11.56 9.46 10.57
N LYS A 107 10.69 9.58 11.58
CA LYS A 107 10.40 8.52 12.58
C LYS A 107 9.02 7.91 12.40
N LEU A 108 8.26 8.24 11.36
CA LEU A 108 6.97 7.63 11.08
C LEU A 108 7.11 6.11 10.89
N ALA A 109 6.07 5.38 11.25
CA ALA A 109 6.06 3.94 11.12
C ALA A 109 6.10 3.52 9.64
N ILE A 110 6.85 2.46 9.36
CA ILE A 110 6.80 1.73 8.09
C ILE A 110 6.40 0.31 8.43
N THR A 111 5.19 -0.06 8.05
CA THR A 111 4.63 -1.41 8.30
C THR A 111 4.74 -2.23 7.02
N ALA A 112 5.18 -3.48 7.14
CA ALA A 112 5.16 -4.45 6.05
C ALA A 112 4.28 -5.65 6.39
N SER A 113 3.54 -6.19 5.42
CA SER A 113 2.54 -7.23 5.65
C SER A 113 2.37 -8.27 4.54
N ASN A 114 3.30 -8.35 3.60
CA ASN A 114 3.24 -9.33 2.52
C ASN A 114 3.85 -10.67 2.92
N ASP A 115 3.02 -11.67 3.19
CA ASP A 115 3.39 -13.07 3.47
C ASP A 115 4.58 -13.24 4.46
N ILE A 116 4.56 -12.41 5.51
CA ILE A 116 5.63 -12.38 6.50
C ILE A 116 5.69 -13.70 7.27
N ASN A 117 6.87 -14.31 7.29
CA ASN A 117 7.24 -15.50 8.03
C ASN A 117 8.69 -15.40 8.54
N GLU A 118 9.19 -16.42 9.27
CA GLU A 118 10.54 -16.39 9.84
C GLU A 118 11.63 -16.25 8.76
N GLU A 119 11.51 -16.95 7.64
CA GLU A 119 12.49 -16.91 6.55
C GLU A 119 12.53 -15.52 5.92
N VAL A 120 11.37 -14.90 5.69
CA VAL A 120 11.27 -13.52 5.18
C VAL A 120 11.90 -12.54 6.17
N LEU A 121 11.65 -12.68 7.47
CA LEU A 121 12.26 -11.82 8.49
C LEU A 121 13.80 -11.96 8.52
N HIS A 122 14.32 -13.18 8.42
CA HIS A 122 15.77 -13.42 8.34
C HIS A 122 16.35 -12.79 7.08
N SER A 123 15.72 -12.96 5.93
CA SER A 123 16.13 -12.36 4.66
C SER A 123 16.15 -10.83 4.74
N LEU A 124 15.08 -10.22 5.24
CA LEU A 124 15.00 -8.77 5.41
C LEU A 124 16.12 -8.24 6.33
N ASN A 125 16.39 -8.92 7.46
CA ASN A 125 17.48 -8.55 8.36
C ASN A 125 18.86 -8.65 7.69
N GLN A 126 19.04 -9.63 6.80
CA GLN A 126 20.30 -9.82 6.09
C GLN A 126 20.55 -8.74 5.04
N TYR A 127 19.53 -8.37 4.27
CA TYR A 127 19.64 -7.32 3.23
C TYR A 127 19.53 -5.90 3.81
N GLY A 128 19.00 -5.76 5.03
CA GLY A 128 18.71 -4.49 5.65
C GLY A 128 17.36 -3.92 5.22
N HIS A 129 16.69 -3.25 6.15
CA HIS A 129 15.39 -2.62 5.92
C HIS A 129 15.12 -1.48 6.89
N ALA A 130 14.13 -0.62 6.57
CA ALA A 130 13.66 0.43 7.45
C ALA A 130 12.25 0.17 8.03
N ILE A 131 11.78 -1.08 7.96
CA ILE A 131 10.49 -1.52 8.51
C ILE A 131 10.52 -1.43 10.03
N THR A 132 9.48 -0.85 10.61
CA THR A 132 9.34 -0.67 12.08
C THR A 132 8.30 -1.60 12.69
N ALA A 133 7.40 -2.17 11.87
CA ALA A 133 6.37 -3.09 12.31
C ALA A 133 6.03 -4.09 11.20
N PHE A 134 5.72 -5.32 11.60
CA PHE A 134 5.31 -6.38 10.68
C PHE A 134 3.87 -6.79 10.97
N GLY A 135 3.06 -6.83 9.92
CA GLY A 135 1.73 -7.44 9.94
C GLY A 135 1.85 -8.91 9.55
N ILE A 136 1.70 -9.82 10.51
CA ILE A 136 1.80 -11.26 10.28
C ILE A 136 0.42 -11.88 10.44
N GLY A 137 -0.19 -12.28 9.32
CA GLY A 137 -1.51 -12.86 9.27
C GLY A 137 -1.47 -14.38 9.17
N THR A 138 -1.51 -14.88 7.95
CA THR A 138 -1.63 -16.30 7.61
C THR A 138 -0.62 -17.18 8.34
N HIS A 139 0.62 -16.77 8.45
CA HIS A 139 1.68 -17.55 9.08
C HIS A 139 1.40 -17.87 10.56
N LEU A 140 0.84 -16.91 11.31
CA LEU A 140 0.55 -17.11 12.74
C LEU A 140 -0.85 -17.68 12.99
N VAL A 141 -1.83 -17.35 12.15
CA VAL A 141 -3.23 -17.68 12.37
C VAL A 141 -3.60 -19.04 11.80
N THR A 142 -2.95 -19.42 10.69
CA THR A 142 -3.12 -20.72 10.06
C THR A 142 -1.85 -21.54 10.19
N CYS A 143 -1.95 -22.83 10.50
CA CYS A 143 -0.79 -23.69 10.49
C CYS A 143 -0.19 -23.76 9.08
N LEU A 144 1.08 -23.31 8.90
CA LEU A 144 1.76 -23.33 7.60
C LEU A 144 1.83 -24.72 6.93
N ARG A 145 1.78 -25.77 7.73
CA ARG A 145 1.73 -27.16 7.23
C ARG A 145 0.37 -27.56 6.70
N GLN A 146 -0.66 -26.74 6.96
CA GLN A 146 -1.99 -26.88 6.37
C GLN A 146 -2.24 -25.66 5.48
N PRO A 147 -2.33 -25.82 4.15
CA PRO A 147 -2.55 -24.70 3.26
C PRO A 147 -3.83 -23.95 3.64
N ALA A 148 -3.71 -22.67 3.84
CA ALA A 148 -4.89 -21.82 3.98
C ALA A 148 -5.66 -21.81 2.65
N LEU A 149 -6.99 -21.89 2.71
CA LEU A 149 -7.81 -21.51 1.57
C LEU A 149 -7.66 -20.01 1.37
N GLY A 150 -6.94 -19.62 0.33
CA GLY A 150 -6.82 -18.23 -0.06
C GLY A 150 -8.19 -17.68 -0.42
N CYS A 151 -8.56 -16.57 0.18
CA CYS A 151 -9.78 -15.83 -0.16
C CYS A 151 -9.45 -14.36 -0.33
N VAL A 152 -9.89 -13.81 -1.46
CA VAL A 152 -9.72 -12.40 -1.78
C VAL A 152 -11.08 -11.80 -2.09
N TYR A 153 -11.40 -10.69 -1.47
CA TYR A 153 -12.60 -9.90 -1.76
C TYR A 153 -12.21 -8.63 -2.52
N LYS A 154 -12.79 -8.44 -3.68
CA LYS A 154 -12.59 -7.26 -4.51
C LYS A 154 -13.94 -6.73 -4.98
N LEU A 155 -14.16 -5.43 -4.80
CA LEU A 155 -15.35 -4.75 -5.31
C LEU A 155 -15.29 -4.68 -6.83
N VAL A 156 -16.29 -5.23 -7.51
CA VAL A 156 -16.35 -5.31 -8.98
C VAL A 156 -17.55 -4.59 -9.58
N GLU A 157 -18.52 -4.17 -8.75
CA GLU A 157 -19.70 -3.41 -9.18
C GLU A 157 -20.28 -2.62 -8.01
N VAL A 158 -20.76 -1.41 -8.28
CA VAL A 158 -21.53 -0.57 -7.34
C VAL A 158 -22.71 0.03 -8.11
N ASP A 159 -23.93 -0.19 -7.60
CA ASP A 159 -25.17 0.35 -8.17
C ASP A 159 -25.33 0.03 -9.68
N GLY A 160 -24.96 -1.19 -10.09
CA GLY A 160 -25.02 -1.63 -11.49
C GLY A 160 -23.89 -1.08 -12.38
N ALA A 161 -23.00 -0.26 -11.86
CA ALA A 161 -21.85 0.26 -12.59
C ALA A 161 -20.60 -0.59 -12.30
N PRO A 162 -19.95 -1.16 -13.35
CA PRO A 162 -18.74 -1.94 -13.19
C PRO A 162 -17.60 -1.15 -12.53
N ARG A 163 -16.83 -1.82 -11.68
CA ARG A 163 -15.65 -1.26 -11.01
C ARG A 163 -14.47 -2.21 -11.18
N ILE A 164 -13.28 -1.65 -11.32
CA ILE A 164 -12.02 -2.39 -11.40
C ILE A 164 -11.07 -1.90 -10.31
N LYS A 165 -10.37 -2.83 -9.66
CA LYS A 165 -9.18 -2.51 -8.87
C LYS A 165 -7.95 -2.75 -9.73
N LEU A 166 -7.20 -1.69 -10.00
CA LEU A 166 -5.90 -1.79 -10.65
C LEU A 166 -4.85 -2.31 -9.67
N SER A 167 -3.81 -2.94 -10.18
CA SER A 167 -2.67 -3.44 -9.44
C SER A 167 -1.46 -3.43 -10.38
N GLU A 168 -0.26 -3.24 -9.85
CA GLU A 168 0.99 -3.43 -10.59
C GLU A 168 1.15 -4.89 -11.04
N ASP A 169 0.65 -5.83 -10.23
CA ASP A 169 0.60 -7.24 -10.58
C ASP A 169 -0.64 -7.51 -11.45
N ILE A 170 -0.40 -7.82 -12.72
CA ILE A 170 -1.44 -8.07 -13.73
C ILE A 170 -2.36 -9.23 -13.31
N GLU A 171 -1.83 -10.26 -12.64
CA GLU A 171 -2.61 -11.41 -12.18
C GLU A 171 -3.60 -11.03 -11.05
N LYS A 172 -3.36 -9.92 -10.36
CA LYS A 172 -4.24 -9.38 -9.31
C LYS A 172 -5.31 -8.41 -9.82
N ILE A 173 -5.30 -8.07 -11.10
CA ILE A 173 -6.32 -7.19 -11.70
C ILE A 173 -7.66 -7.93 -11.74
N THR A 174 -8.72 -7.26 -11.26
CA THR A 174 -10.07 -7.82 -11.27
C THR A 174 -10.75 -7.64 -12.61
N ILE A 175 -11.63 -8.57 -12.96
CA ILE A 175 -12.57 -8.41 -14.06
C ILE A 175 -13.78 -7.63 -13.53
N PRO A 176 -14.13 -6.45 -14.08
CA PRO A 176 -15.27 -5.64 -13.62
C PRO A 176 -16.61 -6.32 -13.85
N GLY A 177 -17.62 -5.88 -13.10
CA GLY A 177 -19.00 -6.31 -13.24
C GLY A 177 -19.37 -7.54 -12.43
N ARG A 178 -20.68 -7.71 -12.21
CA ARG A 178 -21.25 -8.88 -11.54
C ARG A 178 -20.96 -10.14 -12.35
N LYS A 179 -20.65 -11.22 -11.65
CA LYS A 179 -20.38 -12.54 -12.24
C LYS A 179 -21.26 -13.58 -11.58
N GLU A 180 -21.55 -14.62 -12.34
CA GLU A 180 -22.18 -15.84 -11.84
C GLU A 180 -21.25 -17.01 -12.14
N ALA A 181 -21.10 -17.91 -11.19
CA ALA A 181 -20.24 -19.08 -11.33
C ALA A 181 -21.09 -20.32 -11.59
N TYR A 182 -20.71 -21.13 -12.56
CA TYR A 182 -21.36 -22.36 -12.92
C TYR A 182 -20.40 -23.54 -12.93
N ARG A 183 -20.83 -24.67 -12.38
CA ARG A 183 -20.11 -25.92 -12.55
C ARG A 183 -20.80 -26.74 -13.61
N LEU A 184 -20.10 -27.06 -14.68
CA LEU A 184 -20.62 -27.92 -15.76
C LEU A 184 -20.36 -29.39 -15.45
N TYR A 185 -21.35 -30.21 -15.73
CA TYR A 185 -21.29 -31.64 -15.50
C TYR A 185 -21.57 -32.41 -16.81
N LEU A 186 -20.92 -33.55 -16.97
CA LEU A 186 -21.33 -34.53 -17.97
C LEU A 186 -22.68 -35.13 -17.61
N LYS A 187 -23.33 -35.81 -18.60
CA LYS A 187 -24.61 -36.48 -18.38
C LYS A 187 -24.57 -37.58 -17.30
N ASN A 188 -23.36 -38.10 -17.02
CA ASN A 188 -23.15 -39.11 -15.96
C ASN A 188 -22.96 -38.45 -14.55
N GLY A 189 -23.06 -37.16 -14.44
CA GLY A 189 -22.88 -36.42 -13.17
C GLY A 189 -21.44 -36.10 -12.79
N GLU A 190 -20.48 -36.35 -13.66
CA GLU A 190 -19.06 -36.05 -13.44
C GLU A 190 -18.80 -34.55 -13.73
N PRO A 191 -18.16 -33.82 -12.81
CA PRO A 191 -17.82 -32.41 -13.05
C PRO A 191 -16.72 -32.27 -14.09
N VAL A 192 -16.87 -31.33 -15.01
CA VAL A 192 -15.94 -31.09 -16.13
C VAL A 192 -15.13 -29.81 -15.92
N VAL A 193 -15.83 -28.69 -15.66
CA VAL A 193 -15.21 -27.37 -15.57
C VAL A 193 -16.07 -26.40 -14.76
N ASP A 194 -15.42 -25.48 -14.08
CA ASP A 194 -16.03 -24.31 -13.46
C ASP A 194 -15.87 -23.09 -14.39
N VAL A 195 -16.93 -22.35 -14.67
CA VAL A 195 -16.95 -21.15 -15.53
C VAL A 195 -17.67 -19.99 -14.87
#